data_c75eab8956a1555a39261db839ad01a2
#
_entry.id   c75eab8956a1555a39261db839ad01a2
#
_cell.length_a   1.000
_cell.length_b   1.000
_cell.length_c   1.000
_cell.angle_alpha   90.00
_cell.angle_beta   90.00
_cell.angle_gamma   90.00
#
_symmetry.space_group_name_H-M   'P 1'
#
loop_
_entity.id
_entity.type
_entity.pdbx_description
1 polymer ?
#
loop_
_entity_poly.entity_id
_entity_poly.type
_entity_poly.pdbx_seq_one_letter_code
_entity_poly.pdbx_strand_id
1 'polypeptide(L)'
;DLTKEDKFNYAFGIKNGDYKFRRDNREFSVDKENGCINPSLLSIKNFSTKIAELLYSLKDSQYETFTDLLEVLRNEGLAESRIQELIKMNYFSEFGSIKYLEKLTEVFSWFFKNKKYLTQFKKDTVYELGIDFDIFRRNCGSETAKNFMKINPKGIISEIMKEYENLETTEMEVIRYRHDVLGYLDIIDKKYAGYCFVTDLNSEYSPKLKLYALANGNEIPVKIDKKTFKNQPLKRGDIIKVLKQDKKPKTKKVDGKWVKLEEKEWWITEYQKY
;
A
#
# COMPACT_ATOMS: atom_id res chain seq x y z
N ASP A 1 -8.01 0.61 -24.41
CA ASP A 1 -7.27 1.87 -24.70
C ASP A 1 -8.16 3.08 -24.42
N LEU A 2 -7.62 4.09 -23.70
CA LEU A 2 -8.31 5.36 -23.48
C LEU A 2 -8.56 6.06 -24.82
N THR A 3 -9.73 6.67 -24.97
CA THR A 3 -10.05 7.53 -26.11
C THR A 3 -9.12 8.76 -26.16
N LYS A 4 -9.13 9.52 -27.26
CA LYS A 4 -8.39 10.78 -27.34
C LYS A 4 -8.87 11.81 -26.30
N GLU A 5 -10.18 11.82 -26.01
CA GLU A 5 -10.78 12.68 -25.00
C GLU A 5 -10.34 12.27 -23.59
N ASP A 6 -10.28 10.98 -23.31
CA ASP A 6 -9.81 10.46 -22.02
C ASP A 6 -8.33 10.80 -21.77
N LYS A 7 -7.48 10.68 -22.80
CA LYS A 7 -6.06 11.07 -22.73
C LYS A 7 -5.88 12.57 -22.53
N PHE A 8 -6.72 13.38 -23.18
CA PHE A 8 -6.73 14.83 -23.01
C PHE A 8 -7.12 15.21 -21.59
N ASN A 9 -8.19 14.62 -21.06
CA ASN A 9 -8.68 14.88 -19.73
C ASN A 9 -7.67 14.45 -18.64
N TYR A 10 -6.97 13.33 -18.85
CA TYR A 10 -5.87 12.90 -17.98
C TYR A 10 -4.73 13.92 -17.93
N ALA A 11 -4.35 14.48 -19.07
CA ALA A 11 -3.32 15.51 -19.17
C ALA A 11 -3.71 16.84 -18.50
N PHE A 12 -5.01 17.13 -18.37
CA PHE A 12 -5.56 18.38 -17.81
C PHE A 12 -6.12 18.27 -16.38
N GLY A 13 -5.75 17.23 -15.62
CA GLY A 13 -5.98 17.18 -14.19
C GLY A 13 -7.21 16.42 -13.73
N ILE A 14 -7.70 15.48 -14.52
CA ILE A 14 -8.64 14.47 -14.04
C ILE A 14 -7.91 13.61 -12.97
N LYS A 15 -8.59 13.38 -11.87
CA LYS A 15 -8.08 12.56 -10.80
C LYS A 15 -7.99 11.10 -11.24
N ASN A 16 -6.95 10.40 -10.78
CA ASN A 16 -6.94 8.95 -10.86
C ASN A 16 -7.98 8.39 -9.90
N GLY A 17 -8.81 7.50 -10.40
CA GLY A 17 -9.73 6.72 -9.60
C GLY A 17 -9.01 5.66 -8.76
N ASP A 18 -9.75 5.04 -7.86
CA ASP A 18 -9.24 3.98 -7.01
C ASP A 18 -9.51 2.60 -7.62
N TYR A 19 -8.59 1.67 -7.36
CA TYR A 19 -8.86 0.25 -7.51
C TYR A 19 -9.86 -0.18 -6.44
N LYS A 20 -11.01 -0.74 -6.86
CA LYS A 20 -12.03 -1.19 -5.89
C LYS A 20 -12.62 -2.53 -6.30
N PHE A 21 -12.78 -3.41 -5.33
CA PHE A 21 -13.57 -4.63 -5.48
C PHE A 21 -14.95 -4.33 -6.02
N ARG A 22 -15.86 -4.79 -6.34
CA ARG A 22 -17.21 -4.45 -6.84
C ARG A 22 -17.27 -3.59 -8.11
N ARG A 23 -16.13 -3.09 -8.64
CA ARG A 23 -16.07 -2.38 -9.92
C ARG A 23 -15.57 -3.29 -11.03
N ASP A 24 -15.88 -2.91 -12.27
CA ASP A 24 -15.23 -3.49 -13.44
C ASP A 24 -13.85 -2.82 -13.60
N ASN A 25 -12.82 -3.54 -13.20
CA ASN A 25 -11.42 -3.10 -13.31
C ASN A 25 -10.65 -3.90 -14.39
N ARG A 26 -11.36 -4.55 -15.34
CA ARG A 26 -10.72 -5.27 -16.44
C ARG A 26 -10.04 -4.32 -17.42
N GLU A 27 -10.65 -3.16 -17.63
CA GLU A 27 -10.14 -2.10 -18.49
C GLU A 27 -10.19 -0.75 -17.78
N PHE A 28 -9.54 0.27 -18.36
CA PHE A 28 -9.70 1.65 -17.92
C PHE A 28 -11.10 2.13 -18.24
N SER A 29 -11.73 2.82 -17.29
CA SER A 29 -13.04 3.43 -17.50
C SER A 29 -13.08 4.87 -17.00
N VAL A 30 -13.90 5.72 -17.66
CA VAL A 30 -14.09 7.11 -17.26
C VAL A 30 -15.31 7.20 -16.35
N ASP A 31 -15.10 7.66 -15.13
CA ASP A 31 -16.17 8.01 -14.19
C ASP A 31 -16.48 9.50 -14.34
N LYS A 32 -17.48 9.80 -15.16
CA LYS A 32 -17.87 11.20 -15.46
C LYS A 32 -18.50 11.90 -14.26
N GLU A 33 -19.14 11.17 -13.36
CA GLU A 33 -19.79 11.73 -12.18
C GLU A 33 -18.76 12.22 -11.15
N ASN A 34 -17.70 11.45 -10.95
CA ASN A 34 -16.64 11.79 -10.01
C ASN A 34 -15.43 12.49 -10.66
N GLY A 35 -15.45 12.66 -11.99
CA GLY A 35 -14.37 13.29 -12.75
C GLY A 35 -13.04 12.55 -12.62
N CYS A 36 -13.05 11.21 -12.67
CA CYS A 36 -11.85 10.41 -12.54
C CYS A 36 -11.75 9.29 -13.58
N ILE A 37 -10.55 8.79 -13.81
CA ILE A 37 -10.28 7.60 -14.61
C ILE A 37 -10.03 6.42 -13.68
N ASN A 38 -10.93 5.45 -13.67
CA ASN A 38 -10.74 4.22 -12.94
C ASN A 38 -9.67 3.36 -13.61
N PRO A 39 -8.67 2.90 -12.87
CA PRO A 39 -7.57 2.15 -13.45
C PRO A 39 -7.96 0.69 -13.75
N SER A 40 -7.28 0.10 -14.74
CA SER A 40 -7.35 -1.32 -15.02
C SER A 40 -6.39 -2.11 -14.12
N LEU A 41 -6.82 -3.30 -13.64
CA LEU A 41 -5.94 -4.24 -12.94
C LEU A 41 -4.77 -4.70 -13.82
N LEU A 42 -4.90 -4.64 -15.14
CA LEU A 42 -3.82 -4.98 -16.08
C LEU A 42 -2.66 -3.96 -16.06
N SER A 43 -2.84 -2.80 -15.45
CA SER A 43 -1.75 -1.84 -15.23
C SER A 43 -0.83 -2.23 -14.06
N ILE A 44 -1.26 -3.17 -13.21
CA ILE A 44 -0.44 -3.70 -12.13
C ILE A 44 0.47 -4.80 -12.69
N LYS A 45 1.75 -4.71 -12.39
CA LYS A 45 2.74 -5.70 -12.85
C LYS A 45 2.34 -7.13 -12.45
N ASN A 46 2.42 -8.04 -13.40
CA ASN A 46 2.09 -9.47 -13.24
C ASN A 46 0.59 -9.78 -12.97
N PHE A 47 -0.31 -8.82 -13.18
CA PHE A 47 -1.73 -9.11 -13.24
C PHE A 47 -2.10 -9.49 -14.68
N SER A 48 -2.90 -10.54 -14.82
CA SER A 48 -3.35 -11.06 -16.11
C SER A 48 -4.84 -10.85 -16.28
N THR A 49 -5.29 -10.93 -17.52
CA THR A 49 -6.73 -10.93 -17.85
C THR A 49 -7.49 -11.99 -17.05
N LYS A 50 -6.90 -13.18 -16.82
CA LYS A 50 -7.51 -14.24 -16.01
C LYS A 50 -7.81 -13.78 -14.58
N ILE A 51 -6.89 -13.03 -13.94
CA ILE A 51 -7.10 -12.48 -12.59
C ILE A 51 -8.21 -11.41 -12.62
N ALA A 52 -8.18 -10.52 -13.61
CA ALA A 52 -9.18 -9.48 -13.74
C ALA A 52 -10.59 -10.06 -13.98
N GLU A 53 -10.71 -11.09 -14.83
CA GLU A 53 -11.98 -11.80 -15.07
C GLU A 53 -12.46 -12.54 -13.82
N LEU A 54 -11.58 -13.20 -13.07
CA LEU A 54 -11.95 -13.82 -11.80
C LEU A 54 -12.54 -12.79 -10.83
N LEU A 55 -11.83 -11.69 -10.59
CA LEU A 55 -12.31 -10.66 -9.67
C LEU A 55 -13.61 -10.00 -10.14
N TYR A 56 -13.77 -9.83 -11.46
CA TYR A 56 -15.01 -9.35 -12.06
C TYR A 56 -16.18 -10.33 -11.83
N SER A 57 -15.96 -11.64 -11.99
CA SER A 57 -17.01 -12.65 -11.76
C SER A 57 -17.48 -12.70 -10.30
N LEU A 58 -16.65 -12.26 -9.35
CA LEU A 58 -16.95 -12.25 -7.92
C LEU A 58 -17.58 -10.94 -7.44
N LYS A 59 -17.60 -9.88 -8.25
CA LYS A 59 -17.95 -8.51 -7.83
C LYS A 59 -19.36 -8.36 -7.27
N ASP A 60 -20.32 -9.14 -7.75
CA ASP A 60 -21.73 -9.06 -7.36
C ASP A 60 -22.09 -10.09 -6.26
N SER A 61 -21.15 -10.97 -5.89
CA SER A 61 -21.35 -11.97 -4.83
C SER A 61 -21.31 -11.32 -3.45
N GLN A 62 -22.14 -11.83 -2.54
CA GLN A 62 -22.16 -11.35 -1.15
C GLN A 62 -21.17 -12.15 -0.30
N TYR A 63 -20.38 -11.45 0.50
CA TYR A 63 -19.44 -12.02 1.46
C TYR A 63 -19.68 -11.35 2.81
N GLU A 64 -19.94 -12.14 3.86
CA GLU A 64 -20.15 -11.61 5.22
C GLU A 64 -18.83 -11.10 5.80
N THR A 65 -17.73 -11.81 5.49
CA THR A 65 -16.40 -11.47 6.00
C THR A 65 -15.35 -11.53 4.90
N PHE A 66 -14.22 -10.87 5.11
CA PHE A 66 -13.07 -11.02 4.22
C PHE A 66 -12.51 -12.45 4.23
N THR A 67 -12.66 -13.19 5.33
CA THR A 67 -12.27 -14.60 5.43
C THR A 67 -13.02 -15.47 4.41
N ASP A 68 -14.31 -15.19 4.17
CA ASP A 68 -15.11 -15.92 3.18
C ASP A 68 -14.64 -15.63 1.75
N LEU A 69 -14.33 -14.35 1.46
CA LEU A 69 -13.76 -13.97 0.17
C LEU A 69 -12.36 -14.59 -0.03
N LEU A 70 -11.49 -14.58 0.99
CA LEU A 70 -10.16 -15.21 0.93
C LEU A 70 -10.26 -16.71 0.60
N GLU A 71 -11.20 -17.42 1.22
CA GLU A 71 -11.44 -18.83 0.94
C GLU A 71 -11.76 -19.06 -0.54
N VAL A 72 -12.66 -18.25 -1.11
CA VAL A 72 -13.03 -18.32 -2.54
C VAL A 72 -11.82 -17.99 -3.42
N LEU A 73 -11.12 -16.87 -3.17
CA LEU A 73 -9.96 -16.49 -3.97
C LEU A 73 -8.86 -17.57 -3.98
N ARG A 74 -8.60 -18.18 -2.81
CA ARG A 74 -7.61 -19.28 -2.69
C ARG A 74 -8.07 -20.56 -3.38
N ASN A 75 -9.36 -20.90 -3.34
CA ASN A 75 -9.93 -22.04 -4.02
C ASN A 75 -9.88 -21.87 -5.54
N GLU A 76 -10.14 -20.67 -6.06
CA GLU A 76 -9.99 -20.33 -7.47
C GLU A 76 -8.52 -20.23 -7.92
N GLY A 77 -7.58 -20.40 -7.00
CA GLY A 77 -6.14 -20.48 -7.28
C GLY A 77 -5.45 -19.15 -7.38
N LEU A 78 -6.04 -18.06 -6.87
CA LEU A 78 -5.33 -16.79 -6.77
C LEU A 78 -4.19 -16.89 -5.74
N ALA A 79 -2.97 -16.60 -6.17
CA ALA A 79 -1.79 -16.67 -5.34
C ALA A 79 -1.86 -15.64 -4.20
N GLU A 80 -1.37 -16.01 -3.02
CA GLU A 80 -1.36 -15.14 -1.84
C GLU A 80 -0.64 -13.81 -2.10
N SER A 81 0.47 -13.83 -2.85
CA SER A 81 1.19 -12.61 -3.23
C SER A 81 0.31 -11.63 -4.04
N ARG A 82 -0.59 -12.14 -4.90
CA ARG A 82 -1.54 -11.30 -5.66
C ARG A 82 -2.64 -10.74 -4.75
N ILE A 83 -3.09 -11.51 -3.78
CA ILE A 83 -4.04 -11.04 -2.76
C ILE A 83 -3.39 -9.91 -1.94
N GLN A 84 -2.14 -10.07 -1.52
CA GLN A 84 -1.39 -9.05 -0.79
C GLN A 84 -1.20 -7.76 -1.60
N GLU A 85 -0.90 -7.87 -2.90
CA GLU A 85 -0.81 -6.71 -3.78
C GLU A 85 -2.15 -5.96 -3.90
N LEU A 86 -3.27 -6.69 -4.04
CA LEU A 86 -4.61 -6.09 -4.05
C LEU A 86 -4.95 -5.41 -2.72
N ILE A 87 -4.59 -6.02 -1.58
CA ILE A 87 -4.75 -5.41 -0.26
C ILE A 87 -3.97 -4.09 -0.19
N LYS A 88 -2.70 -4.08 -0.59
CA LYS A 88 -1.83 -2.88 -0.63
C LYS A 88 -2.36 -1.79 -1.56
N MET A 89 -3.06 -2.17 -2.63
CA MET A 89 -3.77 -1.24 -3.51
C MET A 89 -5.08 -0.71 -2.91
N ASN A 90 -5.43 -1.10 -1.68
CA ASN A 90 -6.68 -0.78 -1.01
C ASN A 90 -7.93 -1.29 -1.76
N TYR A 91 -7.76 -2.34 -2.58
CA TYR A 91 -8.80 -2.91 -3.43
C TYR A 91 -9.99 -3.45 -2.64
N PHE A 92 -9.72 -4.04 -1.48
CA PHE A 92 -10.70 -4.65 -0.59
C PHE A 92 -11.10 -3.74 0.58
N SER A 93 -11.05 -2.42 0.40
CA SER A 93 -11.31 -1.42 1.45
C SER A 93 -12.68 -1.52 2.14
N GLU A 94 -13.65 -2.20 1.53
CA GLU A 94 -14.96 -2.46 2.14
C GLU A 94 -14.89 -3.43 3.34
N PHE A 95 -13.84 -4.24 3.43
CA PHE A 95 -13.67 -5.24 4.49
C PHE A 95 -12.75 -4.77 5.62
N GLY A 96 -12.07 -3.64 5.47
CA GLY A 96 -11.19 -3.10 6.50
C GLY A 96 -9.97 -2.36 5.96
N SER A 97 -9.11 -1.90 6.87
CA SER A 97 -7.88 -1.22 6.53
C SER A 97 -6.84 -2.18 5.94
N ILE A 98 -5.86 -1.65 5.20
CA ILE A 98 -4.77 -2.46 4.62
C ILE A 98 -4.07 -3.30 5.70
N LYS A 99 -3.68 -2.68 6.81
CA LYS A 99 -2.98 -3.38 7.91
C LYS A 99 -3.83 -4.48 8.54
N TYR A 100 -5.12 -4.22 8.73
CA TYR A 100 -6.06 -5.24 9.23
C TYR A 100 -6.15 -6.42 8.28
N LEU A 101 -6.33 -6.16 6.97
CA LEU A 101 -6.47 -7.20 5.96
C LEU A 101 -5.16 -7.98 5.74
N GLU A 102 -3.98 -7.33 5.81
CA GLU A 102 -2.68 -8.02 5.80
C GLU A 102 -2.57 -8.98 6.98
N LYS A 103 -2.91 -8.52 8.20
CA LYS A 103 -2.88 -9.36 9.40
C LYS A 103 -3.88 -10.51 9.30
N LEU A 104 -5.09 -10.26 8.84
CA LEU A 104 -6.11 -11.29 8.66
C LEU A 104 -5.66 -12.34 7.63
N THR A 105 -5.03 -11.93 6.53
CA THR A 105 -4.50 -12.87 5.53
C THR A 105 -3.37 -13.72 6.09
N GLU A 106 -2.50 -13.15 6.93
CA GLU A 106 -1.47 -13.89 7.66
C GLU A 106 -2.10 -14.95 8.56
N VAL A 107 -3.03 -14.55 9.44
CA VAL A 107 -3.74 -15.46 10.37
C VAL A 107 -4.52 -16.53 9.60
N PHE A 108 -5.22 -16.16 8.53
CA PHE A 108 -5.92 -17.11 7.66
C PHE A 108 -4.97 -18.18 7.11
N SER A 109 -3.77 -17.79 6.68
CA SER A 109 -2.78 -18.72 6.11
C SER A 109 -2.27 -19.78 7.10
N TRP A 110 -2.39 -19.55 8.40
CA TRP A 110 -2.06 -20.55 9.40
C TRP A 110 -3.02 -21.73 9.37
N PHE A 111 -4.29 -21.49 9.07
CA PHE A 111 -5.38 -22.46 9.15
C PHE A 111 -5.84 -23.00 7.80
N PHE A 112 -5.49 -22.34 6.69
CA PHE A 112 -5.94 -22.71 5.35
C PHE A 112 -4.76 -23.19 4.50
N LYS A 113 -4.70 -24.50 4.23
CA LYS A 113 -3.63 -25.15 3.49
C LYS A 113 -4.21 -26.06 2.41
N ASN A 114 -3.58 -26.06 1.22
CA ASN A 114 -4.00 -26.93 0.11
C ASN A 114 -5.53 -26.86 -0.20
N LYS A 115 -6.09 -25.65 -0.23
CA LYS A 115 -7.51 -25.38 -0.47
C LYS A 115 -8.47 -25.98 0.56
N LYS A 116 -7.98 -26.21 1.81
CA LYS A 116 -8.77 -26.77 2.91
C LYS A 116 -8.39 -26.15 4.22
N TYR A 117 -9.39 -26.03 5.09
CA TYR A 117 -9.12 -25.69 6.49
C TYR A 117 -8.52 -26.90 7.22
N LEU A 118 -7.60 -26.60 8.12
CA LEU A 118 -7.04 -27.60 9.03
C LEU A 118 -8.14 -28.04 10.01
N THR A 119 -8.19 -29.35 10.30
CA THR A 119 -9.09 -29.93 11.30
C THR A 119 -8.43 -30.15 12.65
N GLN A 120 -7.12 -29.96 12.71
CA GLN A 120 -6.30 -30.07 13.94
C GLN A 120 -5.17 -29.05 13.92
N PHE A 121 -4.69 -28.67 15.11
CA PHE A 121 -3.61 -27.72 15.26
C PHE A 121 -2.70 -28.09 16.42
N LYS A 122 -1.37 -27.95 16.23
CA LYS A 122 -0.38 -28.33 17.24
C LYS A 122 -0.31 -27.28 18.36
N LYS A 123 -0.25 -27.72 19.60
CA LYS A 123 -0.10 -26.85 20.78
C LYS A 123 1.23 -26.07 20.76
N ASP A 124 2.31 -26.73 20.35
CA ASP A 124 3.61 -26.07 20.21
C ASP A 124 3.52 -24.88 19.23
N THR A 125 2.83 -25.06 18.09
CA THR A 125 2.62 -23.96 17.13
C THR A 125 1.76 -22.83 17.71
N VAL A 126 0.74 -23.13 18.50
CA VAL A 126 -0.06 -22.10 19.20
C VAL A 126 0.83 -21.29 20.13
N TYR A 127 1.71 -21.97 20.88
CA TYR A 127 2.67 -21.31 21.76
C TYR A 127 3.69 -20.45 21.01
N GLU A 128 4.26 -20.97 19.92
CA GLU A 128 5.21 -20.25 19.05
C GLU A 128 4.60 -18.98 18.43
N LEU A 129 3.31 -19.02 18.06
CA LEU A 129 2.56 -17.90 17.52
C LEU A 129 2.10 -16.90 18.59
N GLY A 130 2.28 -17.23 19.88
CA GLY A 130 1.85 -16.39 21.00
C GLY A 130 0.33 -16.28 21.16
N ILE A 131 -0.43 -17.26 20.65
CA ILE A 131 -1.89 -17.24 20.70
C ILE A 131 -2.37 -17.82 22.03
N ASP A 132 -3.42 -17.22 22.60
CA ASP A 132 -4.06 -17.74 23.80
C ASP A 132 -4.68 -19.12 23.54
N PHE A 133 -4.29 -20.12 24.36
CA PHE A 133 -4.82 -21.47 24.29
C PHE A 133 -6.33 -21.54 24.51
N ASP A 134 -6.91 -20.61 25.25
CA ASP A 134 -8.34 -20.62 25.53
C ASP A 134 -9.17 -20.31 24.27
N ILE A 135 -8.62 -19.57 23.31
CA ILE A 135 -9.24 -19.40 21.98
C ILE A 135 -9.43 -20.76 21.31
N PHE A 136 -8.38 -21.60 21.33
CA PHE A 136 -8.46 -22.93 20.75
C PHE A 136 -9.40 -23.86 21.54
N ARG A 137 -9.39 -23.82 22.87
CA ARG A 137 -10.27 -24.63 23.72
C ARG A 137 -11.75 -24.35 23.46
N ARG A 138 -12.10 -23.08 23.28
CA ARG A 138 -13.48 -22.70 22.93
C ARG A 138 -13.88 -23.13 21.52
N ASN A 139 -12.91 -23.32 20.63
CA ASN A 139 -13.10 -23.59 19.21
C ASN A 139 -12.64 -25.00 18.78
N CYS A 140 -12.48 -25.96 19.69
CA CYS A 140 -12.12 -27.34 19.33
C CYS A 140 -13.14 -28.33 19.91
N GLY A 141 -13.27 -29.48 19.23
CA GLY A 141 -14.13 -30.57 19.70
C GLY A 141 -13.46 -31.45 20.77
N SER A 142 -12.13 -31.47 20.79
CA SER A 142 -11.35 -32.21 21.82
C SER A 142 -9.89 -31.75 21.85
N GLU A 143 -9.23 -32.04 22.93
CA GLU A 143 -7.82 -31.70 23.20
C GLU A 143 -7.04 -32.96 23.56
N THR A 144 -5.85 -33.11 22.97
CA THR A 144 -4.87 -34.14 23.31
C THR A 144 -3.66 -33.50 23.96
N ALA A 145 -2.68 -34.30 24.39
CA ALA A 145 -1.43 -33.78 24.95
C ALA A 145 -0.71 -32.83 23.97
N LYS A 146 -0.78 -33.11 22.66
CA LYS A 146 -0.02 -32.38 21.61
C LYS A 146 -0.86 -31.51 20.69
N ASN A 147 -2.17 -31.76 20.57
CA ASN A 147 -2.98 -31.13 19.54
C ASN A 147 -4.37 -30.69 20.05
N PHE A 148 -4.89 -29.65 19.46
CA PHE A 148 -6.32 -29.36 19.42
C PHE A 148 -6.93 -30.08 18.20
N MET A 149 -8.04 -30.79 18.40
CA MET A 149 -8.69 -31.65 17.40
C MET A 149 -10.07 -31.11 17.06
N LYS A 150 -10.53 -31.35 15.81
CA LYS A 150 -11.83 -30.87 15.32
C LYS A 150 -12.01 -29.38 15.59
N ILE A 151 -10.98 -28.60 15.23
CA ILE A 151 -11.00 -27.16 15.41
C ILE A 151 -12.01 -26.49 14.48
N ASN A 152 -12.53 -25.34 14.90
CA ASN A 152 -13.29 -24.39 14.06
C ASN A 152 -12.36 -23.25 13.64
N PRO A 153 -11.67 -23.35 12.48
CA PRO A 153 -10.71 -22.34 12.05
C PRO A 153 -11.29 -20.94 11.90
N LYS A 154 -12.49 -20.81 11.33
CA LYS A 154 -13.15 -19.49 11.15
C LYS A 154 -13.44 -18.83 12.50
N GLY A 155 -13.88 -19.59 13.48
CA GLY A 155 -14.09 -19.09 14.85
C GLY A 155 -12.79 -18.65 15.51
N ILE A 156 -11.71 -19.44 15.38
CA ILE A 156 -10.38 -19.07 15.89
C ILE A 156 -9.86 -17.80 15.22
N ILE A 157 -9.92 -17.71 13.87
CA ILE A 157 -9.51 -16.52 13.12
C ILE A 157 -10.28 -15.29 13.62
N SER A 158 -11.61 -15.40 13.74
CA SER A 158 -12.45 -14.30 14.21
C SER A 158 -12.07 -13.84 15.62
N GLU A 159 -11.78 -14.77 16.55
CA GLU A 159 -11.38 -14.39 17.92
C GLU A 159 -9.99 -13.74 17.95
N ILE A 160 -9.01 -14.26 17.22
CA ILE A 160 -7.67 -13.66 17.11
C ILE A 160 -7.79 -12.24 16.54
N MET A 161 -8.60 -12.05 15.51
CA MET A 161 -8.72 -10.76 14.82
C MET A 161 -9.38 -9.66 15.63
N LYS A 162 -10.08 -9.98 16.73
CA LYS A 162 -10.61 -8.96 17.66
C LYS A 162 -9.55 -8.03 18.24
N GLU A 163 -8.34 -8.55 18.47
CA GLU A 163 -7.22 -7.74 18.96
C GLU A 163 -6.73 -6.71 17.94
N TYR A 164 -7.05 -6.91 16.66
CA TYR A 164 -6.56 -6.13 15.53
C TYR A 164 -7.64 -5.23 14.89
N GLU A 165 -8.87 -5.19 15.41
CA GLU A 165 -9.99 -4.42 14.83
C GLU A 165 -9.68 -2.93 14.65
N ASN A 166 -8.80 -2.38 15.50
CA ASN A 166 -8.41 -0.96 15.46
C ASN A 166 -7.13 -0.69 14.65
N LEU A 167 -6.63 -1.68 13.89
CA LEU A 167 -5.50 -1.44 13.00
C LEU A 167 -5.92 -0.56 11.83
N GLU A 168 -5.52 0.70 11.88
CA GLU A 168 -5.77 1.64 10.79
C GLU A 168 -4.54 1.87 9.92
N THR A 169 -4.79 2.20 8.66
CA THR A 169 -3.77 2.60 7.70
C THR A 169 -3.94 4.08 7.39
N THR A 170 -2.89 4.86 7.61
CA THR A 170 -2.90 6.29 7.30
C THR A 170 -2.89 6.54 5.79
N GLU A 171 -3.38 7.69 5.34
CA GLU A 171 -3.31 8.07 3.92
C GLU A 171 -1.89 8.03 3.36
N MET A 172 -0.89 8.42 4.14
CA MET A 172 0.51 8.39 3.71
C MET A 172 1.04 6.97 3.54
N GLU A 173 0.59 6.03 4.37
CA GLU A 173 0.90 4.61 4.21
C GLU A 173 0.22 4.02 2.97
N VAL A 174 -1.03 4.39 2.69
CA VAL A 174 -1.71 3.98 1.45
C VAL A 174 -0.91 4.43 0.21
N ILE A 175 -0.42 5.68 0.20
CA ILE A 175 0.40 6.19 -0.91
C ILE A 175 1.68 5.36 -1.08
N ARG A 176 2.36 5.00 0.01
CA ARG A 176 3.55 4.13 -0.04
C ARG A 176 3.23 2.74 -0.55
N TYR A 177 2.18 2.12 -0.04
CA TYR A 177 1.76 0.79 -0.49
C TYR A 177 1.44 0.77 -1.99
N ARG A 178 0.72 1.79 -2.49
CA ARG A 178 0.45 1.90 -3.93
C ARG A 178 1.73 2.03 -4.75
N HIS A 179 2.65 2.90 -4.33
CA HIS A 179 3.95 3.03 -4.98
C HIS A 179 4.73 1.71 -4.98
N ASP A 180 4.73 0.95 -3.88
CA ASP A 180 5.45 -0.32 -3.78
C ASP A 180 4.91 -1.38 -4.75
N VAL A 181 3.60 -1.37 -5.01
CA VAL A 181 2.95 -2.29 -5.95
C VAL A 181 3.10 -1.83 -7.40
N LEU A 182 2.88 -0.54 -7.68
CA LEU A 182 2.90 0.02 -9.03
C LEU A 182 4.31 0.30 -9.54
N GLY A 183 5.25 0.61 -8.64
CA GLY A 183 6.61 1.05 -8.97
C GLY A 183 6.68 2.53 -9.39
N TYR A 184 5.57 3.24 -9.38
CA TYR A 184 5.46 4.67 -9.66
C TYR A 184 4.35 5.31 -8.81
N LEU A 185 4.33 6.64 -8.77
CA LEU A 185 3.28 7.39 -8.09
C LEU A 185 2.20 7.79 -9.09
N ASP A 186 0.98 7.41 -8.80
CA ASP A 186 -0.21 7.71 -9.59
C ASP A 186 -1.15 8.73 -8.91
N ILE A 187 -0.73 9.27 -7.75
CA ILE A 187 -1.53 10.17 -6.94
C ILE A 187 -1.14 11.62 -7.22
N ILE A 188 -2.13 12.41 -7.67
CA ILE A 188 -2.03 13.86 -7.82
C ILE A 188 -3.32 14.45 -7.23
N ASP A 189 -3.21 15.08 -6.04
CA ASP A 189 -4.35 15.74 -5.41
C ASP A 189 -3.89 17.00 -4.66
N LYS A 190 -4.54 18.13 -4.94
CA LYS A 190 -4.26 19.45 -4.33
C LYS A 190 -4.35 19.43 -2.80
N LYS A 191 -5.09 18.48 -2.19
CA LYS A 191 -5.15 18.31 -0.73
C LYS A 191 -3.78 17.99 -0.11
N TYR A 192 -2.86 17.43 -0.90
CA TYR A 192 -1.49 17.12 -0.48
C TYR A 192 -0.50 18.27 -0.71
N ALA A 193 -0.97 19.52 -0.73
CA ALA A 193 -0.07 20.67 -0.85
C ALA A 193 1.02 20.65 0.23
N GLY A 194 2.29 20.75 -0.21
CA GLY A 194 3.47 20.67 0.66
C GLY A 194 3.94 19.25 0.98
N TYR A 195 3.17 18.21 0.64
CA TYR A 195 3.61 16.83 0.79
C TYR A 195 4.38 16.36 -0.44
N CYS A 196 5.51 15.71 -0.19
CA CYS A 196 6.40 15.20 -1.23
C CYS A 196 6.86 13.77 -0.89
N PHE A 197 6.98 12.96 -1.93
CA PHE A 197 7.55 11.64 -1.88
C PHE A 197 9.02 11.69 -2.31
N VAL A 198 9.92 11.02 -1.59
CA VAL A 198 11.34 10.95 -1.90
C VAL A 198 11.55 9.87 -2.95
N THR A 199 11.75 10.28 -4.22
CA THR A 199 11.97 9.34 -5.34
C THR A 199 13.43 8.94 -5.45
N ASP A 200 14.37 9.84 -5.08
CA ASP A 200 15.81 9.55 -5.09
C ASP A 200 16.54 10.33 -4.00
N LEU A 201 17.67 9.78 -3.54
CA LEU A 201 18.51 10.36 -2.51
C LEU A 201 19.99 10.05 -2.77
N ASN A 202 20.82 11.11 -2.81
CA ASN A 202 22.28 11.00 -2.75
C ASN A 202 22.77 11.75 -1.51
N SER A 203 23.40 11.05 -0.56
CA SER A 203 23.86 11.58 0.73
C SER A 203 25.37 11.67 0.86
N GLU A 204 26.18 11.42 -0.22
CA GLU A 204 27.65 11.37 -0.13
C GLU A 204 28.28 12.65 0.40
N TYR A 205 27.78 13.82 -0.01
CA TYR A 205 28.33 15.11 0.43
C TYR A 205 27.26 15.96 1.14
N SER A 206 26.52 16.79 0.39
CA SER A 206 25.34 17.46 0.87
C SER A 206 24.12 16.66 0.41
N PRO A 207 23.19 16.29 1.30
CA PRO A 207 22.05 15.47 0.89
C PRO A 207 21.27 16.14 -0.24
N LYS A 208 21.20 15.45 -1.38
CA LYS A 208 20.43 15.86 -2.56
C LYS A 208 19.29 14.87 -2.73
N LEU A 209 18.10 15.39 -2.89
CA LEU A 209 16.89 14.58 -3.10
C LEU A 209 16.24 14.96 -4.41
N LYS A 210 15.54 14.00 -4.96
CA LYS A 210 14.51 14.20 -5.97
C LYS A 210 13.17 13.96 -5.31
N LEU A 211 12.33 14.97 -5.27
CA LEU A 211 11.03 14.94 -4.64
C LEU A 211 9.94 14.94 -5.69
N TYR A 212 8.96 14.06 -5.53
CA TYR A 212 7.71 14.10 -6.27
C TYR A 212 6.66 14.81 -5.43
N ALA A 213 6.18 15.96 -5.90
CA ALA A 213 5.15 16.74 -5.21
C ALA A 213 3.77 16.10 -5.41
N LEU A 214 3.17 15.59 -4.33
CA LEU A 214 1.89 14.87 -4.39
C LEU A 214 0.71 15.74 -4.84
N ALA A 215 0.83 17.06 -4.74
CA ALA A 215 -0.23 17.98 -5.13
C ALA A 215 -0.36 18.18 -6.65
N ASN A 216 0.73 18.01 -7.42
CA ASN A 216 0.76 18.37 -8.85
C ASN A 216 1.62 17.44 -9.72
N GLY A 217 2.24 16.40 -9.13
CA GLY A 217 3.06 15.45 -9.87
C GLY A 217 4.43 15.95 -10.34
N ASN A 218 4.83 17.15 -9.93
CA ASN A 218 6.12 17.69 -10.36
C ASN A 218 7.28 17.04 -9.62
N GLU A 219 8.33 16.68 -10.34
CA GLU A 219 9.60 16.26 -9.77
C GLU A 219 10.53 17.46 -9.56
N ILE A 220 11.00 17.64 -8.34
CA ILE A 220 11.79 18.79 -7.92
C ILE A 220 13.11 18.32 -7.31
N PRO A 221 14.27 18.67 -7.89
CA PRO A 221 15.55 18.44 -7.25
C PRO A 221 15.75 19.46 -6.13
N VAL A 222 16.07 18.97 -4.93
CA VAL A 222 16.31 19.82 -3.74
C VAL A 222 17.56 19.37 -3.00
N LYS A 223 18.11 20.28 -2.20
CA LYS A 223 19.11 19.94 -1.19
C LYS A 223 18.52 20.07 0.21
N ILE A 224 19.09 19.34 1.15
CA ILE A 224 18.77 19.49 2.58
C ILE A 224 20.02 19.93 3.33
N ASP A 225 19.83 20.77 4.34
CA ASP A 225 20.90 21.12 5.27
C ASP A 225 21.37 19.86 6.01
N LYS A 226 22.71 19.69 6.14
CA LYS A 226 23.31 18.51 6.78
C LYS A 226 22.83 18.29 8.22
N LYS A 227 22.63 19.36 8.97
CA LYS A 227 22.17 19.29 10.38
C LYS A 227 20.74 18.78 10.42
N THR A 228 19.87 19.35 9.59
CA THR A 228 18.47 18.92 9.43
C THR A 228 18.38 17.45 9.02
N PHE A 229 19.18 17.04 8.03
CA PHE A 229 19.20 15.65 7.57
C PHE A 229 19.71 14.66 8.63
N LYS A 230 20.76 15.04 9.41
CA LYS A 230 21.26 14.19 10.50
C LYS A 230 20.24 13.99 11.62
N ASN A 231 19.46 15.03 11.93
CA ASN A 231 18.46 14.95 12.99
C ASN A 231 17.29 14.05 12.61
N GLN A 232 16.90 14.03 11.34
CA GLN A 232 15.81 13.20 10.83
C GLN A 232 16.19 12.63 9.45
N PRO A 233 16.95 11.52 9.40
CA PRO A 233 17.40 10.94 8.13
C PRO A 233 16.25 10.51 7.25
N LEU A 234 16.40 10.74 5.93
CA LEU A 234 15.46 10.31 4.90
C LEU A 234 16.04 9.16 4.10
N LYS A 235 15.13 8.37 3.52
CA LYS A 235 15.44 7.33 2.54
C LYS A 235 14.46 7.43 1.36
N ARG A 236 14.79 6.79 0.27
CA ARG A 236 13.87 6.62 -0.86
C ARG A 236 12.57 5.93 -0.36
N GLY A 237 11.44 6.43 -0.80
CA GLY A 237 10.11 5.95 -0.36
C GLY A 237 9.54 6.69 0.85
N ASP A 238 10.30 7.56 1.49
CA ASP A 238 9.75 8.40 2.57
C ASP A 238 8.80 9.47 2.01
N ILE A 239 7.77 9.79 2.79
CA ILE A 239 6.90 10.93 2.54
C ILE A 239 7.22 12.01 3.57
N ILE A 240 7.39 13.24 3.10
CA ILE A 240 7.67 14.40 3.93
C ILE A 240 6.66 15.51 3.66
N LYS A 241 6.35 16.30 4.68
CA LYS A 241 5.73 17.61 4.51
C LYS A 241 6.81 18.67 4.62
N VAL A 242 7.03 19.43 3.56
CA VAL A 242 7.98 20.53 3.55
C VAL A 242 7.36 21.69 4.32
N LEU A 243 8.00 22.07 5.43
CA LEU A 243 7.57 23.16 6.31
C LEU A 243 8.28 24.46 5.96
N LYS A 244 9.59 24.39 5.65
CA LYS A 244 10.39 25.56 5.30
C LYS A 244 11.42 25.24 4.23
N GLN A 245 11.52 26.14 3.25
CA GLN A 245 12.47 26.02 2.14
C GLN A 245 13.00 27.39 1.72
N ASP A 246 14.24 27.41 1.23
CA ASP A 246 14.92 28.61 0.76
C ASP A 246 15.52 28.39 -0.63
N LYS A 247 15.68 29.46 -1.41
CA LYS A 247 16.48 29.45 -2.64
C LYS A 247 17.88 29.95 -2.35
N LYS A 248 18.92 29.12 -2.58
CA LYS A 248 20.31 29.51 -2.42
C LYS A 248 21.05 29.45 -3.74
N PRO A 249 22.04 30.35 -3.98
CA PRO A 249 22.88 30.26 -5.19
C PRO A 249 23.56 28.92 -5.28
N LYS A 250 23.61 28.32 -6.48
CA LYS A 250 24.46 27.16 -6.74
C LYS A 250 25.91 27.57 -6.57
N THR A 251 26.77 26.62 -6.15
CA THR A 251 28.21 26.84 -6.04
C THR A 251 28.94 25.86 -6.93
N LYS A 252 29.99 26.32 -7.59
CA LYS A 252 30.90 25.51 -8.41
C LYS A 252 32.35 25.75 -7.94
N LYS A 253 33.15 24.72 -7.99
CA LYS A 253 34.59 24.85 -7.70
C LYS A 253 35.31 25.26 -8.99
N VAL A 254 35.94 26.46 -8.98
CA VAL A 254 36.75 26.99 -10.09
C VAL A 254 38.13 27.31 -9.51
N ASP A 255 39.18 26.76 -10.08
CA ASP A 255 40.58 26.94 -9.64
C ASP A 255 40.77 26.72 -8.12
N GLY A 256 40.15 25.67 -7.59
CA GLY A 256 40.25 25.32 -6.17
C GLY A 256 39.32 26.11 -5.24
N LYS A 257 38.68 27.19 -5.68
CA LYS A 257 37.82 28.06 -4.86
C LYS A 257 36.33 27.83 -5.22
N TRP A 258 35.47 27.95 -4.20
CA TRP A 258 34.01 27.88 -4.39
C TRP A 258 33.46 29.24 -4.86
N VAL A 259 32.87 29.27 -6.05
CA VAL A 259 32.26 30.48 -6.62
C VAL A 259 30.74 30.29 -6.64
N LYS A 260 30.00 31.34 -6.24
CA LYS A 260 28.52 31.37 -6.33
C LYS A 260 28.13 31.66 -7.77
N LEU A 261 27.14 30.91 -8.27
CA LEU A 261 26.53 31.11 -9.57
C LEU A 261 25.26 31.96 -9.43
N GLU A 262 24.81 32.57 -10.51
CA GLU A 262 23.53 33.26 -10.56
C GLU A 262 22.34 32.28 -10.43
N GLU A 263 22.51 31.05 -10.93
CA GLU A 263 21.54 29.99 -10.83
C GLU A 263 21.31 29.61 -9.36
N LYS A 264 20.02 29.50 -8.98
CA LYS A 264 19.61 29.16 -7.63
C LYS A 264 19.07 27.71 -7.58
N GLU A 265 19.22 27.08 -6.43
CA GLU A 265 18.70 25.76 -6.13
C GLU A 265 17.85 25.80 -4.86
N TRP A 266 16.87 24.88 -4.76
CA TRP A 266 16.03 24.76 -3.59
C TRP A 266 16.74 24.04 -2.45
N TRP A 267 16.58 24.57 -1.25
CA TRP A 267 17.07 23.99 -0.01
C TRP A 267 15.94 23.84 0.99
N ILE A 268 15.74 22.62 1.50
CA ILE A 268 14.80 22.34 2.59
C ILE A 268 15.55 22.54 3.90
N THR A 269 15.01 23.37 4.76
CA THR A 269 15.56 23.68 6.08
C THR A 269 14.73 23.07 7.20
N GLU A 270 13.45 22.75 6.92
CA GLU A 270 12.57 22.12 7.90
C GLU A 270 11.53 21.24 7.19
N TYR A 271 11.31 20.04 7.70
CA TYR A 271 10.29 19.12 7.24
C TYR A 271 9.82 18.20 8.34
N GLN A 272 8.63 17.64 8.15
CA GLN A 272 8.07 16.57 8.98
C GLN A 272 8.02 15.29 8.15
N LYS A 273 8.47 14.18 8.73
CA LYS A 273 8.42 12.86 8.09
C LYS A 273 7.16 12.10 8.53
N TYR A 274 6.59 11.33 7.60
CA TYR A 274 5.40 10.49 7.77
C TYR A 274 5.70 9.03 7.54
#